data_37a29773b702d98bc0c5a65137ef1867
#
_entry.id   37a29773b702d98bc0c5a65137ef1867
#
_cell.length_a   1.000
_cell.length_b   1.000
_cell.length_c   1.000
_cell.angle_alpha   90.00
_cell.angle_beta   90.00
_cell.angle_gamma   90.00
#
_symmetry.space_group_name_H-M   'P 1'
#
loop_
_entity.id
_entity.type
_entity.pdbx_description
1 polymer ?
#
loop_
_entity_poly.entity_id
_entity_poly.type
_entity_poly.pdbx_seq_one_letter_code
_entity_poly.pdbx_strand_id
1 'polypeptide(L)'
;FNNFSVKNLFNLKEYKPVPRGDGQNIALRLQVSKFYRTYSLSFSEPWMGGKKPKGFNFSIYNSSQFGYDPFSNDVDKDQLLDIIGASVGLSQRLKWPDDFFTLSTSFNYQRYKLKNYNISSFDFSNGISNNFNFAVNFGRSSAGPNPVFPSGGSQFNVLLKLTPPYSLFDDKDYTDLPDEEKYKWIEFYKIVFTGKWYSPVVGKMVLMSNAELGFLGHYNDEIGAPPFERFYLG
;
A
#
# COMPACT_ATOMS: atom_id res chain seq x y z
N PHE A 1 -12.14 -6.30 14.93
CA PHE A 1 -12.87 -5.80 16.09
C PHE A 1 -12.95 -4.28 16.03
N ASN A 2 -14.17 -3.76 15.99
CA ASN A 2 -14.45 -2.33 16.04
C ASN A 2 -14.67 -1.89 17.49
N ASN A 3 -14.42 -0.62 17.77
CA ASN A 3 -14.56 -0.04 19.11
C ASN A 3 -13.58 -0.65 20.14
N PHE A 4 -12.39 -1.03 19.71
CA PHE A 4 -11.32 -1.50 20.58
C PHE A 4 -10.79 -0.33 21.44
N SER A 5 -10.21 -0.65 22.60
CA SER A 5 -9.58 0.33 23.49
C SER A 5 -8.26 -0.19 24.01
N VAL A 6 -7.17 0.45 23.62
CA VAL A 6 -5.84 0.18 24.18
C VAL A 6 -5.78 0.57 25.66
N LYS A 7 -6.49 1.63 26.07
CA LYS A 7 -6.54 2.07 27.47
C LYS A 7 -7.17 1.01 28.38
N ASN A 8 -8.18 0.30 27.88
CA ASN A 8 -8.91 -0.71 28.62
C ASN A 8 -8.27 -2.11 28.57
N LEU A 9 -7.05 -2.25 28.02
CA LEU A 9 -6.33 -3.53 27.99
C LEU A 9 -6.16 -4.15 29.40
N PHE A 10 -6.01 -3.32 30.42
CA PHE A 10 -5.87 -3.77 31.81
C PHE A 10 -7.15 -3.67 32.63
N ASN A 11 -8.29 -3.30 32.00
CA ASN A 11 -9.59 -3.20 32.65
C ASN A 11 -10.50 -4.36 32.25
N LEU A 12 -10.49 -5.45 33.00
CA LEU A 12 -11.27 -6.67 32.68
C LEU A 12 -12.77 -6.45 32.60
N LYS A 13 -13.31 -5.40 33.23
CA LYS A 13 -14.75 -5.09 33.21
C LYS A 13 -15.23 -4.62 31.82
N GLU A 14 -14.33 -4.09 31.02
CA GLU A 14 -14.62 -3.57 29.67
C GLU A 14 -14.40 -4.62 28.56
N TYR A 15 -14.09 -5.87 28.92
CA TYR A 15 -13.93 -6.97 27.96
C TYR A 15 -15.29 -7.56 27.54
N LYS A 16 -15.69 -7.32 26.26
CA LYS A 16 -16.94 -7.82 25.65
C LYS A 16 -16.77 -8.16 24.16
N PRO A 17 -16.11 -9.22 23.75
CA PRO A 17 -15.13 -10.12 24.35
C PRO A 17 -13.71 -9.55 24.39
N VAL A 18 -13.44 -8.39 23.81
CA VAL A 18 -12.17 -7.66 23.81
C VAL A 18 -12.34 -6.32 24.51
N PRO A 19 -11.26 -5.67 24.99
CA PRO A 19 -11.36 -4.35 25.62
C PRO A 19 -11.95 -3.34 24.65
N ARG A 20 -12.98 -2.59 25.06
CA ARG A 20 -13.76 -1.67 24.23
C ARG A 20 -13.84 -0.27 24.85
N GLY A 21 -14.24 0.72 24.03
CA GLY A 21 -14.64 2.05 24.49
C GLY A 21 -14.06 3.22 23.72
N ASP A 22 -12.95 3.07 23.00
CA ASP A 22 -12.24 4.19 22.37
C ASP A 22 -12.46 4.31 20.84
N GLY A 23 -13.29 3.42 20.24
CA GLY A 23 -13.59 3.47 18.81
C GLY A 23 -12.44 3.03 17.89
N GLN A 24 -11.36 2.47 18.45
CA GLN A 24 -10.24 1.93 17.71
C GLN A 24 -10.64 0.65 16.98
N ASN A 25 -9.97 0.36 15.86
CA ASN A 25 -10.18 -0.87 15.12
C ASN A 25 -8.92 -1.73 15.15
N ILE A 26 -9.09 -3.00 15.45
CA ILE A 26 -8.05 -4.01 15.31
C ILE A 26 -8.57 -5.12 14.40
N ALA A 27 -7.79 -5.47 13.38
CA ALA A 27 -8.12 -6.54 12.48
C ALA A 27 -6.97 -7.53 12.36
N LEU A 28 -7.30 -8.80 12.53
CA LEU A 28 -6.44 -9.94 12.25
C LEU A 28 -7.02 -10.67 11.04
N ARG A 29 -6.22 -10.83 10.01
CA ARG A 29 -6.57 -11.62 8.83
C ARG A 29 -5.61 -12.79 8.70
N LEU A 30 -6.18 -13.98 8.58
CA LEU A 30 -5.47 -15.23 8.31
C LEU A 30 -6.08 -15.81 7.04
N GLN A 31 -5.28 -15.95 6.02
CA GLN A 31 -5.72 -16.52 4.75
C GLN A 31 -4.71 -17.59 4.33
N VAL A 32 -5.18 -18.82 4.21
CA VAL A 32 -4.33 -19.96 3.89
C VAL A 32 -4.95 -20.73 2.76
N SER A 33 -4.20 -20.94 1.71
CA SER A 33 -4.52 -21.83 0.61
C SER A 33 -3.31 -22.71 0.26
N LYS A 34 -3.50 -23.59 -0.71
CA LYS A 34 -2.44 -24.45 -1.22
C LYS A 34 -1.27 -23.64 -1.79
N PHE A 35 -1.57 -22.54 -2.51
CA PHE A 35 -0.60 -21.75 -3.26
C PHE A 35 -0.16 -20.47 -2.57
N TYR A 36 -0.88 -20.01 -1.56
CA TYR A 36 -0.52 -18.79 -0.85
C TYR A 36 -0.93 -18.83 0.62
N ARG A 37 -0.21 -18.07 1.44
CA ARG A 37 -0.49 -17.84 2.86
C ARG A 37 -0.32 -16.36 3.13
N THR A 38 -1.31 -15.76 3.79
CA THR A 38 -1.22 -14.36 4.20
C THR A 38 -1.67 -14.21 5.65
N TYR A 39 -0.83 -13.57 6.43
CA TYR A 39 -1.08 -13.22 7.82
C TYR A 39 -0.96 -11.72 7.94
N SER A 40 -1.96 -11.03 8.48
CA SER A 40 -1.87 -9.59 8.69
C SER A 40 -2.54 -9.17 9.98
N LEU A 41 -1.92 -8.20 10.64
CA LEU A 41 -2.46 -7.49 11.79
C LEU A 41 -2.50 -6.01 11.45
N SER A 42 -3.65 -5.38 11.64
CA SER A 42 -3.80 -3.93 11.48
C SER A 42 -4.49 -3.31 12.68
N PHE A 43 -4.06 -2.10 13.00
CA PHE A 43 -4.63 -1.26 14.02
C PHE A 43 -4.92 0.12 13.43
N SER A 44 -6.08 0.69 13.75
CA SER A 44 -6.40 2.07 13.39
C SER A 44 -7.08 2.82 14.54
N GLU A 45 -6.61 4.03 14.75
CA GLU A 45 -7.16 5.01 15.67
C GLU A 45 -7.70 6.19 14.86
N PRO A 46 -9.04 6.35 14.72
CA PRO A 46 -9.61 7.41 13.87
C PRO A 46 -9.49 8.82 14.48
N TRP A 47 -9.29 8.93 15.80
CA TRP A 47 -9.29 10.19 16.54
C TRP A 47 -8.05 10.37 17.41
N MET A 48 -6.87 10.22 16.87
CA MET A 48 -5.62 10.40 17.61
C MET A 48 -5.53 11.81 18.20
N GLY A 49 -5.47 11.87 19.56
CA GLY A 49 -5.41 13.14 20.30
C GLY A 49 -6.75 13.80 20.59
N GLY A 50 -7.90 13.22 20.23
CA GLY A 50 -9.25 13.55 20.71
C GLY A 50 -9.86 14.87 20.24
N LYS A 51 -9.10 15.81 19.67
CA LYS A 51 -9.58 17.17 19.32
C LYS A 51 -9.83 17.39 17.83
N LYS A 52 -9.21 16.63 16.96
CA LYS A 52 -9.33 16.73 15.50
C LYS A 52 -9.39 15.34 14.89
N PRO A 53 -10.07 15.15 13.75
CA PRO A 53 -10.12 13.87 13.05
C PRO A 53 -8.77 13.58 12.39
N LYS A 54 -7.80 13.16 13.21
CA LYS A 54 -6.50 12.65 12.76
C LYS A 54 -6.52 11.15 12.95
N GLY A 55 -6.46 10.41 11.86
CA GLY A 55 -6.34 8.96 11.89
C GLY A 55 -4.90 8.54 12.02
N PHE A 56 -4.65 7.53 12.85
CA PHE A 56 -3.41 6.79 12.90
C PHE A 56 -3.66 5.36 12.42
N ASN A 57 -2.78 4.83 11.58
CA ASN A 57 -2.85 3.48 11.08
C ASN A 57 -1.49 2.79 11.26
N PHE A 58 -1.55 1.54 11.68
CA PHE A 58 -0.40 0.66 11.75
C PHE A 58 -0.79 -0.69 11.16
N SER A 59 0.08 -1.29 10.37
CA SER A 59 -0.12 -2.65 9.89
C SER A 59 1.19 -3.40 9.74
N ILE A 60 1.13 -4.71 9.97
CA ILE A 60 2.18 -5.67 9.65
C ILE A 60 1.56 -6.83 8.90
N TYR A 61 2.29 -7.39 7.95
CA TYR A 61 1.84 -8.57 7.24
C TYR A 61 3.02 -9.43 6.77
N ASN A 62 2.72 -10.71 6.59
CA ASN A 62 3.54 -11.65 5.86
C ASN A 62 2.66 -12.32 4.80
N SER A 63 3.14 -12.39 3.58
CA SER A 63 2.49 -13.06 2.47
C SER A 63 3.49 -13.94 1.75
N SER A 64 3.21 -15.25 1.71
CA SER A 64 4.03 -16.24 1.02
C SER A 64 3.24 -16.80 -0.15
N GLN A 65 3.82 -16.78 -1.35
CA GLN A 65 3.29 -17.39 -2.56
C GLN A 65 4.21 -18.50 -3.01
N PHE A 66 3.63 -19.63 -3.38
CA PHE A 66 4.35 -20.81 -3.86
C PHE A 66 4.11 -20.98 -5.37
N GLY A 67 5.08 -21.56 -6.06
CA GLY A 67 4.97 -21.89 -7.46
C GLY A 67 4.00 -23.03 -7.75
N TYR A 68 3.76 -23.25 -9.02
CA TYR A 68 2.96 -24.36 -9.54
C TYR A 68 3.86 -25.27 -10.38
N ASP A 69 3.86 -26.55 -10.06
CA ASP A 69 4.53 -27.57 -10.85
C ASP A 69 3.53 -28.19 -11.86
N PRO A 70 3.70 -27.94 -13.15
CA PRO A 70 2.80 -28.48 -14.18
C PRO A 70 2.92 -30.01 -14.36
N PHE A 71 4.02 -30.63 -13.94
CA PHE A 71 4.22 -32.08 -14.09
C PHE A 71 3.48 -32.88 -13.02
N SER A 72 3.55 -32.41 -11.77
CA SER A 72 2.84 -33.05 -10.64
C SER A 72 1.41 -32.53 -10.47
N ASN A 73 1.03 -31.45 -11.17
CA ASN A 73 -0.22 -30.71 -10.99
C ASN A 73 -0.42 -30.29 -9.52
N ASP A 74 0.67 -29.91 -8.86
CA ASP A 74 0.70 -29.57 -7.44
C ASP A 74 1.51 -28.29 -7.19
N VAL A 75 1.56 -27.91 -5.94
CA VAL A 75 2.35 -26.78 -5.44
C VAL A 75 3.85 -27.11 -5.48
N ASP A 76 4.63 -26.24 -6.10
CA ASP A 76 6.08 -26.27 -6.00
C ASP A 76 6.54 -25.42 -4.82
N LYS A 77 6.98 -26.08 -3.74
CA LYS A 77 7.48 -25.42 -2.52
C LYS A 77 8.91 -24.90 -2.65
N ASP A 78 9.62 -25.31 -3.71
CA ASP A 78 10.95 -24.80 -4.00
C ASP A 78 10.90 -23.46 -4.71
N GLN A 79 9.75 -23.11 -5.28
CA GLN A 79 9.45 -21.79 -5.79
C GLN A 79 8.67 -20.98 -4.75
N LEU A 80 9.30 -19.95 -4.20
CA LEU A 80 8.74 -19.14 -3.12
C LEU A 80 8.98 -17.66 -3.35
N LEU A 81 7.91 -16.87 -3.27
CA LEU A 81 7.94 -15.44 -3.03
C LEU A 81 7.39 -15.15 -1.64
N ASP A 82 8.25 -14.69 -0.74
CA ASP A 82 7.87 -14.32 0.62
C ASP A 82 8.00 -12.80 0.81
N ILE A 83 6.93 -12.16 1.24
CA ILE A 83 6.84 -10.71 1.44
C ILE A 83 6.50 -10.43 2.90
N ILE A 84 7.39 -9.74 3.59
CA ILE A 84 7.12 -9.19 4.93
C ILE A 84 6.98 -7.69 4.79
N GLY A 85 5.90 -7.13 5.31
CA GLY A 85 5.66 -5.70 5.27
C GLY A 85 5.22 -5.12 6.59
N ALA A 86 5.60 -3.86 6.81
CA ALA A 86 5.14 -3.04 7.93
C ALA A 86 4.84 -1.63 7.43
N SER A 87 3.78 -1.02 7.93
CA SER A 87 3.46 0.37 7.62
C SER A 87 2.95 1.11 8.85
N VAL A 88 3.28 2.39 8.91
CA VAL A 88 2.74 3.33 9.88
C VAL A 88 2.32 4.60 9.15
N GLY A 89 1.12 5.10 9.42
CA GLY A 89 0.57 6.23 8.68
C GLY A 89 -0.29 7.13 9.55
N LEU A 90 -0.38 8.37 9.10
CA LEU A 90 -1.24 9.41 9.63
C LEU A 90 -2.14 9.91 8.53
N SER A 91 -3.41 10.14 8.84
CA SER A 91 -4.38 10.74 7.93
C SER A 91 -5.10 11.89 8.61
N GLN A 92 -5.40 12.94 7.85
CA GLN A 92 -6.18 14.06 8.33
C GLN A 92 -7.05 14.65 7.24
N ARG A 93 -8.22 15.12 7.64
CA ARG A 93 -9.08 15.96 6.81
C ARG A 93 -8.59 17.38 6.85
N LEU A 94 -8.45 17.98 5.69
CA LEU A 94 -8.06 19.39 5.55
C LEU A 94 -9.31 20.27 5.55
N LYS A 95 -9.15 21.52 5.95
CA LYS A 95 -10.21 22.54 5.91
C LYS A 95 -10.05 23.48 4.72
N TRP A 96 -8.91 23.47 4.09
CA TRP A 96 -8.57 24.32 2.96
C TRP A 96 -8.03 23.43 1.83
N PRO A 97 -8.40 23.63 0.57
CA PRO A 97 -9.34 24.66 0.02
C PRO A 97 -10.81 24.45 0.38
N ASP A 98 -11.24 23.22 0.66
CA ASP A 98 -12.57 22.85 1.15
C ASP A 98 -12.51 21.64 2.09
N ASP A 99 -13.63 21.30 2.71
CA ASP A 99 -13.73 20.20 3.68
C ASP A 99 -13.70 18.77 3.06
N PHE A 100 -13.58 18.66 1.74
CA PHE A 100 -13.52 17.37 1.05
C PHE A 100 -12.10 16.83 0.87
N PHE A 101 -11.09 17.64 1.17
CA PHE A 101 -9.69 17.25 1.05
C PHE A 101 -9.20 16.39 2.21
N THR A 102 -8.41 15.39 1.87
CA THR A 102 -7.70 14.53 2.82
C THR A 102 -6.22 14.47 2.49
N LEU A 103 -5.39 14.47 3.51
CA LEU A 103 -3.96 14.24 3.41
C LEU A 103 -3.60 13.03 4.26
N SER A 104 -2.92 12.07 3.66
CA SER A 104 -2.37 10.92 4.37
C SER A 104 -0.87 10.81 4.08
N THR A 105 -0.12 10.48 5.11
CA THR A 105 1.31 10.24 5.01
C THR A 105 1.63 8.89 5.65
N SER A 106 2.55 8.13 5.07
CA SER A 106 2.96 6.86 5.64
C SER A 106 4.43 6.55 5.38
N PHE A 107 5.01 5.83 6.32
CA PHE A 107 6.27 5.11 6.14
C PHE A 107 5.96 3.64 5.96
N ASN A 108 6.53 3.05 4.93
CA ASN A 108 6.29 1.67 4.56
C ASN A 108 7.62 0.95 4.40
N TYR A 109 7.69 -0.24 4.91
CA TYR A 109 8.81 -1.15 4.70
C TYR A 109 8.29 -2.48 4.17
N GLN A 110 8.92 -2.99 3.11
CA GLN A 110 8.62 -4.29 2.53
C GLN A 110 9.93 -5.01 2.23
N ARG A 111 10.01 -6.25 2.62
CA ARG A 111 11.11 -7.16 2.27
C ARG A 111 10.56 -8.26 1.40
N TYR A 112 11.09 -8.37 0.21
CA TYR A 112 10.82 -9.43 -0.75
C TYR A 112 11.93 -10.47 -0.67
N LYS A 113 11.59 -11.73 -0.53
CA LYS A 113 12.52 -12.86 -0.61
C LYS A 113 12.04 -13.79 -1.70
N LEU A 114 12.86 -13.95 -2.74
CA LEU A 114 12.62 -14.85 -3.85
C LEU A 114 13.50 -16.10 -3.70
N LYS A 115 12.94 -17.25 -3.94
CA LYS A 115 13.65 -18.53 -4.05
C LYS A 115 13.11 -19.25 -5.28
N ASN A 116 13.91 -19.36 -6.34
CA ASN A 116 13.57 -20.00 -7.62
C ASN A 116 12.20 -19.53 -8.19
N TYR A 117 11.77 -18.33 -7.82
CA TYR A 117 10.44 -17.80 -8.16
C TYR A 117 10.53 -16.97 -9.43
N ASN A 118 10.19 -17.59 -10.56
CA ASN A 118 10.31 -16.98 -11.87
C ASN A 118 8.96 -16.36 -12.29
N ILE A 119 8.87 -15.04 -12.20
CA ILE A 119 7.75 -14.27 -12.74
C ILE A 119 8.28 -13.35 -13.82
N SER A 120 7.55 -13.22 -14.91
CA SER A 120 7.88 -12.30 -16.01
C SER A 120 8.05 -10.83 -15.60
N SER A 121 7.59 -10.48 -14.39
CA SER A 121 7.68 -9.14 -13.83
C SER A 121 8.98 -8.85 -13.09
N PHE A 122 9.81 -9.86 -12.80
CA PHE A 122 11.05 -9.72 -12.06
C PHE A 122 12.23 -10.08 -12.93
N ASP A 123 13.27 -9.29 -12.85
CA ASP A 123 14.49 -9.48 -13.62
C ASP A 123 15.41 -10.56 -12.98
N PHE A 124 15.06 -11.07 -11.78
CA PHE A 124 15.78 -12.13 -11.06
C PHE A 124 14.81 -13.08 -10.33
N SER A 125 15.25 -14.34 -10.12
CA SER A 125 14.44 -15.40 -9.51
C SER A 125 14.86 -15.78 -8.09
N ASN A 126 16.02 -15.32 -7.64
CA ASN A 126 16.57 -15.57 -6.31
C ASN A 126 17.08 -14.26 -5.73
N GLY A 127 16.96 -14.08 -4.43
CA GLY A 127 17.50 -12.90 -3.77
C GLY A 127 16.59 -12.26 -2.74
N ILE A 128 17.03 -11.15 -2.19
CA ILE A 128 16.32 -10.34 -1.20
C ILE A 128 16.32 -8.90 -1.65
N SER A 129 15.14 -8.30 -1.74
CA SER A 129 14.97 -6.87 -1.99
C SER A 129 14.25 -6.19 -0.83
N ASN A 130 14.73 -5.01 -0.46
CA ASN A 130 14.15 -4.20 0.60
C ASN A 130 13.63 -2.90 0.00
N ASN A 131 12.38 -2.57 0.30
CA ASN A 131 11.72 -1.33 -0.10
C ASN A 131 11.31 -0.56 1.14
N PHE A 132 11.99 0.53 1.41
CA PHE A 132 11.59 1.48 2.44
C PHE A 132 11.18 2.77 1.76
N ASN A 133 9.91 3.13 1.86
CA ASN A 133 9.39 4.31 1.19
C ASN A 133 8.56 5.19 2.12
N PHE A 134 8.58 6.48 1.84
CA PHE A 134 7.67 7.47 2.36
C PHE A 134 6.61 7.76 1.31
N ALA A 135 5.34 7.68 1.68
CA ALA A 135 4.24 7.96 0.79
C ALA A 135 3.39 9.13 1.32
N VAL A 136 3.03 10.01 0.40
CA VAL A 136 2.09 11.12 0.63
C VAL A 136 0.92 10.92 -0.31
N ASN A 137 -0.28 10.88 0.22
CA ASN A 137 -1.50 10.76 -0.54
C ASN A 137 -2.39 11.98 -0.27
N PHE A 138 -2.69 12.72 -1.33
CA PHE A 138 -3.56 13.89 -1.30
C PHE A 138 -4.79 13.62 -2.14
N GLY A 139 -5.94 13.56 -1.50
CA GLY A 139 -7.20 13.20 -2.14
C GLY A 139 -8.30 14.20 -1.88
N ARG A 140 -9.28 14.24 -2.78
CA ARG A 140 -10.53 14.98 -2.64
C ARG A 140 -11.69 14.13 -3.11
N SER A 141 -12.78 14.13 -2.35
CA SER A 141 -14.00 13.41 -2.74
C SER A 141 -15.23 14.24 -2.45
N SER A 142 -15.85 14.76 -3.50
CA SER A 142 -17.10 15.56 -3.46
C SER A 142 -18.25 14.92 -4.24
N ALA A 143 -18.17 13.63 -4.58
CA ALA A 143 -19.14 12.91 -5.41
C ALA A 143 -20.49 12.64 -4.73
N GLY A 144 -20.72 13.21 -3.55
CA GLY A 144 -21.96 13.09 -2.79
C GLY A 144 -22.03 11.83 -1.90
N PRO A 145 -23.14 11.66 -1.16
CA PRO A 145 -23.27 10.60 -0.16
C PRO A 145 -23.55 9.22 -0.75
N ASN A 146 -23.96 9.15 -2.02
CA ASN A 146 -24.22 7.86 -2.67
C ASN A 146 -23.03 7.43 -3.53
N PRO A 147 -22.21 6.48 -3.06
CA PRO A 147 -21.02 6.03 -3.81
C PRO A 147 -21.36 5.14 -5.01
N VAL A 148 -22.56 4.58 -5.07
CA VAL A 148 -22.98 3.67 -6.15
C VAL A 148 -23.57 4.44 -7.33
N PHE A 149 -24.34 5.49 -7.03
CA PHE A 149 -24.98 6.33 -8.05
C PHE A 149 -24.67 7.81 -7.77
N PRO A 150 -23.44 8.28 -8.02
CA PRO A 150 -23.10 9.69 -7.87
C PRO A 150 -23.92 10.53 -8.84
N SER A 151 -24.55 11.60 -8.34
CA SER A 151 -25.34 12.52 -9.16
C SER A 151 -24.52 13.71 -9.70
N GLY A 152 -23.28 13.86 -9.22
CA GLY A 152 -22.37 14.94 -9.62
C GLY A 152 -21.13 14.96 -8.72
N GLY A 153 -20.23 15.91 -8.97
CA GLY A 153 -19.01 16.11 -8.19
C GLY A 153 -17.77 15.42 -8.77
N SER A 154 -16.73 15.32 -7.96
CA SER A 154 -15.46 14.72 -8.40
C SER A 154 -14.77 13.97 -7.27
N GLN A 155 -13.95 13.01 -7.68
CA GLN A 155 -13.00 12.33 -6.81
C GLN A 155 -11.64 12.37 -7.50
N PHE A 156 -10.61 12.81 -6.80
CA PHE A 156 -9.26 12.68 -7.31
C PHE A 156 -8.30 12.34 -6.18
N ASN A 157 -7.19 11.76 -6.58
CA ASN A 157 -6.13 11.33 -5.69
C ASN A 157 -4.78 11.51 -6.35
N VAL A 158 -3.83 12.09 -5.62
CA VAL A 158 -2.43 12.21 -6.00
C VAL A 158 -1.60 11.45 -4.97
N LEU A 159 -0.94 10.39 -5.41
CA LEU A 159 -0.02 9.61 -4.61
C LEU A 159 1.42 9.94 -5.02
N LEU A 160 2.22 10.34 -4.07
CA LEU A 160 3.67 10.47 -4.19
C LEU A 160 4.33 9.41 -3.31
N LYS A 161 5.19 8.57 -3.88
CA LYS A 161 6.07 7.65 -3.15
C LYS A 161 7.52 8.01 -3.40
N LEU A 162 8.32 8.03 -2.36
CA LEU A 162 9.75 8.34 -2.41
C LEU A 162 10.50 7.32 -1.57
N THR A 163 11.58 6.79 -2.09
CA THR A 163 12.57 6.02 -1.35
C THR A 163 13.83 6.86 -1.13
N PRO A 164 14.67 6.55 -0.14
CA PRO A 164 16.02 7.12 -0.11
C PRO A 164 16.82 6.74 -1.36
N PRO A 165 17.62 7.66 -1.91
CA PRO A 165 18.51 7.38 -3.04
C PRO A 165 19.79 6.69 -2.54
N TYR A 166 19.73 5.41 -2.24
CA TYR A 166 20.80 4.64 -1.61
C TYR A 166 22.09 4.65 -2.44
N SER A 167 21.97 4.56 -3.77
CA SER A 167 23.10 4.55 -4.70
C SER A 167 23.92 5.85 -4.72
N LEU A 168 23.32 6.96 -4.26
CA LEU A 168 24.04 8.24 -4.16
C LEU A 168 24.92 8.35 -2.92
N PHE A 169 24.82 7.38 -1.99
CA PHE A 169 25.51 7.42 -0.69
C PHE A 169 26.49 6.28 -0.47
N ASP A 170 26.55 5.26 -1.36
CA ASP A 170 27.35 4.06 -1.12
C ASP A 170 28.59 3.95 -2.02
N ASP A 171 28.82 4.92 -2.94
CA ASP A 171 29.97 5.01 -3.85
C ASP A 171 30.26 3.72 -4.65
N LYS A 172 29.22 2.89 -4.92
CA LYS A 172 29.35 1.66 -5.70
C LYS A 172 29.15 1.91 -7.19
N ASP A 173 29.89 1.18 -7.99
CA ASP A 173 29.64 1.02 -9.41
C ASP A 173 28.58 -0.08 -9.62
N TYR A 174 27.44 0.26 -10.20
CA TYR A 174 26.32 -0.63 -10.44
C TYR A 174 26.31 -1.21 -11.86
N THR A 175 27.21 -0.79 -12.75
CA THR A 175 27.19 -1.14 -14.18
C THR A 175 27.19 -2.66 -14.40
N ASP A 176 28.09 -3.39 -13.75
CA ASP A 176 28.28 -4.84 -13.95
C ASP A 176 27.71 -5.70 -12.82
N LEU A 177 26.92 -5.13 -11.89
CA LEU A 177 26.34 -5.89 -10.80
C LEU A 177 25.15 -6.72 -11.28
N PRO A 178 24.95 -7.94 -10.72
CA PRO A 178 23.75 -8.72 -10.98
C PRO A 178 22.50 -8.03 -10.39
N ASP A 179 21.35 -8.26 -11.00
CA ASP A 179 20.09 -7.62 -10.60
C ASP A 179 19.70 -7.86 -9.15
N GLU A 180 20.06 -9.02 -8.59
CA GLU A 180 19.87 -9.35 -7.16
C GLU A 180 20.59 -8.35 -6.23
N GLU A 181 21.74 -7.85 -6.63
CA GLU A 181 22.50 -6.85 -5.88
C GLU A 181 22.05 -5.43 -6.19
N LYS A 182 21.72 -5.10 -7.46
CA LYS A 182 21.18 -3.81 -7.87
C LYS A 182 19.89 -3.48 -7.12
N TYR A 183 18.98 -4.45 -6.99
CA TYR A 183 17.69 -4.27 -6.33
C TYR A 183 17.65 -4.70 -4.86
N LYS A 184 18.82 -4.87 -4.21
CA LYS A 184 18.89 -5.19 -2.78
C LYS A 184 18.22 -4.14 -1.90
N TRP A 185 18.40 -2.87 -2.23
CA TRP A 185 17.66 -1.73 -1.71
C TRP A 185 17.01 -1.02 -2.88
N ILE A 186 15.68 -1.09 -2.93
CA ILE A 186 14.90 -0.50 -4.02
C ILE A 186 14.88 1.01 -3.86
N GLU A 187 15.25 1.72 -4.94
CA GLU A 187 15.22 3.17 -4.99
C GLU A 187 14.39 3.68 -6.17
N PHE A 188 13.48 4.59 -5.90
CA PHE A 188 12.59 5.18 -6.91
C PHE A 188 11.84 6.39 -6.37
N TYR A 189 11.27 7.15 -7.29
CA TYR A 189 10.18 8.07 -7.01
C TYR A 189 9.01 7.77 -7.96
N LYS A 190 7.79 7.80 -7.41
CA LYS A 190 6.58 7.43 -8.14
C LYS A 190 5.48 8.44 -7.86
N ILE A 191 4.86 8.94 -8.92
CA ILE A 191 3.72 9.84 -8.85
C ILE A 191 2.56 9.17 -9.58
N VAL A 192 1.40 9.09 -8.92
CA VAL A 192 0.18 8.55 -9.52
C VAL A 192 -0.94 9.54 -9.31
N PHE A 193 -1.58 9.93 -10.38
CA PHE A 193 -2.82 10.70 -10.35
C PHE A 193 -3.98 9.81 -10.80
N THR A 194 -5.06 9.80 -10.04
CA THR A 194 -6.34 9.19 -10.45
C THR A 194 -7.45 10.22 -10.27
N GLY A 195 -8.35 10.34 -11.24
CA GLY A 195 -9.44 11.30 -11.20
C GLY A 195 -10.72 10.74 -11.82
N LYS A 196 -11.85 11.01 -11.16
CA LYS A 196 -13.20 10.71 -11.65
C LYS A 196 -14.05 11.96 -11.54
N TRP A 197 -14.78 12.28 -12.60
CA TRP A 197 -15.71 13.40 -12.66
C TRP A 197 -17.08 12.88 -13.04
N TYR A 198 -18.07 13.33 -12.31
CA TYR A 198 -19.47 12.99 -12.50
C TYR A 198 -20.23 14.24 -12.95
N SER A 199 -20.60 14.28 -14.22
CA SER A 199 -21.28 15.42 -14.83
C SER A 199 -22.73 15.06 -15.15
N PRO A 200 -23.73 15.69 -14.51
CA PRO A 200 -25.12 15.50 -14.88
C PRO A 200 -25.35 16.02 -16.32
N VAL A 201 -25.98 15.22 -17.16
CA VAL A 201 -26.21 15.53 -18.57
C VAL A 201 -27.67 15.90 -18.82
N VAL A 202 -28.59 14.96 -18.61
CA VAL A 202 -30.03 15.19 -18.76
C VAL A 202 -30.84 14.29 -17.81
N GLY A 203 -31.79 14.87 -17.11
CA GLY A 203 -32.63 14.14 -16.17
C GLY A 203 -31.80 13.44 -15.08
N LYS A 204 -31.85 12.11 -15.04
CA LYS A 204 -31.07 11.28 -14.09
C LYS A 204 -29.77 10.73 -14.68
N MET A 205 -29.45 11.08 -15.92
CA MET A 205 -28.28 10.59 -16.61
C MET A 205 -27.03 11.36 -16.18
N VAL A 206 -26.00 10.64 -15.74
CA VAL A 206 -24.73 11.19 -15.30
C VAL A 206 -23.61 10.59 -16.14
N LEU A 207 -22.78 11.42 -16.74
CA LEU A 207 -21.57 11.02 -17.43
C LEU A 207 -20.43 10.91 -16.41
N MET A 208 -19.77 9.78 -16.34
CA MET A 208 -18.54 9.59 -15.59
C MET A 208 -17.34 9.63 -16.53
N SER A 209 -16.43 10.56 -16.30
CA SER A 209 -15.11 10.61 -16.94
C SER A 209 -14.05 10.15 -15.96
N ASN A 210 -13.10 9.32 -16.42
CA ASN A 210 -12.00 8.79 -15.61
C ASN A 210 -10.67 9.10 -16.29
N ALA A 211 -9.67 9.48 -15.50
CA ALA A 211 -8.29 9.65 -15.93
C ALA A 211 -7.34 9.05 -14.91
N GLU A 212 -6.33 8.33 -15.41
CA GLU A 212 -5.25 7.80 -14.59
C GLU A 212 -3.92 8.11 -15.27
N LEU A 213 -2.98 8.71 -14.53
CA LEU A 213 -1.65 9.07 -14.99
C LEU A 213 -0.64 8.57 -13.97
N GLY A 214 0.39 7.88 -14.44
CA GLY A 214 1.45 7.34 -13.61
C GLY A 214 2.82 7.74 -14.15
N PHE A 215 3.71 8.11 -13.24
CA PHE A 215 5.11 8.35 -13.52
C PHE A 215 5.96 7.59 -12.51
N LEU A 216 6.96 6.88 -13.00
CA LEU A 216 7.95 6.15 -12.20
C LEU A 216 9.34 6.58 -12.68
N GLY A 217 10.14 7.10 -11.76
CA GLY A 217 11.53 7.46 -12.01
C GLY A 217 12.50 6.76 -11.07
N HIS A 218 13.75 6.80 -11.41
CA HIS A 218 14.88 6.26 -10.63
C HIS A 218 15.91 7.36 -10.38
N TYR A 219 16.78 7.16 -9.41
CA TYR A 219 17.83 8.13 -9.07
C TYR A 219 19.17 7.82 -9.75
N ASN A 220 19.37 6.56 -10.17
CA ASN A 220 20.59 6.09 -10.83
C ASN A 220 20.22 5.30 -12.09
N ASP A 221 20.77 5.72 -13.24
CA ASP A 221 20.48 5.11 -14.55
C ASP A 221 21.06 3.69 -14.67
N GLU A 222 22.13 3.35 -13.93
CA GLU A 222 22.74 2.02 -13.93
C GLU A 222 21.86 0.97 -13.22
N ILE A 223 21.03 1.40 -12.26
CA ILE A 223 20.07 0.56 -11.56
C ILE A 223 18.75 0.51 -12.33
N GLY A 224 18.29 1.65 -12.84
CA GLY A 224 17.03 1.78 -13.56
C GLY A 224 15.79 1.65 -12.68
N ALA A 225 14.60 1.53 -13.33
CA ALA A 225 13.32 1.46 -12.63
C ALA A 225 13.10 0.07 -12.01
N PRO A 226 12.77 0.00 -10.70
CA PRO A 226 12.61 -1.27 -9.99
C PRO A 226 11.44 -2.08 -10.53
N PRO A 227 11.58 -3.42 -10.68
CA PRO A 227 10.54 -4.28 -11.25
C PRO A 227 9.27 -4.32 -10.39
N PHE A 228 9.40 -4.19 -9.07
CA PHE A 228 8.29 -4.27 -8.12
C PHE A 228 7.30 -3.08 -8.16
N GLU A 229 7.69 -1.97 -8.78
CA GLU A 229 6.89 -0.74 -8.81
C GLU A 229 6.47 -0.33 -10.23
N ARG A 230 6.81 -1.11 -11.26
CA ARG A 230 6.41 -0.85 -12.65
C ARG A 230 4.90 -0.82 -12.80
N PHE A 231 4.40 -0.03 -13.74
CA PHE A 231 2.99 -0.03 -14.11
C PHE A 231 2.71 -1.17 -15.09
N TYR A 232 1.68 -1.94 -14.81
CA TYR A 232 1.20 -2.99 -15.70
C TYR A 232 -0.16 -2.56 -16.24
N LEU A 233 -0.27 -2.53 -17.58
CA LEU A 233 -1.53 -2.30 -18.27
C LEU A 233 -2.10 -3.67 -18.58
N GLY A 234 -3.28 -3.96 -18.02
CA GLY A 234 -4.04 -5.18 -18.25
C GLY A 234 -5.17 -4.97 -19.25
#